data_43c62303e6910cbb3ae90d737f409e0e
#
_entry.id   43c62303e6910cbb3ae90d737f409e0e
#
_cell.length_a   1.000
_cell.length_b   1.000
_cell.length_c   1.000
_cell.angle_alpha   90.00
_cell.angle_beta   90.00
_cell.angle_gamma   90.00
#
_symmetry.space_group_name_H-M   'P 1'
#
loop_
_entity.id
_entity.type
_entity.pdbx_description
1 polymer ?
#
loop_
_entity_poly.entity_id
_entity_poly.type
_entity_poly.pdbx_seq_one_letter_code
_entity_poly.pdbx_strand_id
1 'polypeptide(L)'
;MKVQVIYAESDRMLNCWVEVDGQATVADCLLRAAVSEEFVTLDIRQFDVGIFGERCEPERVVRDKDRIELYRPLHNDAKTARRLRAKQQTAAN
;
A
#
# COMPACT_ATOMS: atom_id res chain seq x y z
N MET A 1 1.22 18.30 2.86
CA MET A 1 2.30 17.32 3.11
C MET A 1 2.62 16.57 1.84
N LYS A 2 3.84 16.13 1.71
CA LYS A 2 4.26 15.26 0.61
C LYS A 2 4.57 13.89 1.15
N VAL A 3 4.02 12.87 0.49
CA VAL A 3 4.20 11.47 0.89
C VAL A 3 4.64 10.69 -0.34
N GLN A 4 5.61 9.81 -0.15
CA GLN A 4 6.12 8.98 -1.24
C GLN A 4 5.38 7.64 -1.26
N VAL A 5 5.03 7.18 -2.47
CA VAL A 5 4.45 5.85 -2.66
C VAL A 5 5.41 5.06 -3.55
N ILE A 6 5.82 3.89 -3.08
CA ILE A 6 6.82 3.06 -3.75
C ILE A 6 6.28 1.66 -3.97
N TYR A 7 6.56 1.12 -5.14
CA TYR A 7 6.39 -0.29 -5.44
C TYR A 7 7.67 -0.82 -6.05
N ALA A 8 8.28 -1.78 -5.39
CA ALA A 8 9.53 -2.38 -5.85
C ALA A 8 9.30 -3.79 -6.34
N GLU A 9 9.69 -4.06 -7.58
CA GLU A 9 9.77 -5.40 -8.16
C GLU A 9 11.23 -5.79 -8.30
N SER A 10 11.47 -7.06 -8.64
CA SER A 10 12.84 -7.55 -8.76
C SER A 10 13.65 -6.81 -9.83
N ASP A 11 12.99 -6.31 -10.87
CA ASP A 11 13.67 -5.69 -12.01
C ASP A 11 13.30 -4.21 -12.22
N ARG A 12 12.43 -3.65 -11.40
CA ARG A 12 12.07 -2.23 -11.51
C ARG A 12 11.51 -1.71 -10.20
N MET A 13 11.56 -0.40 -10.07
CA MET A 13 10.96 0.28 -8.94
C MET A 13 10.11 1.44 -9.46
N LEU A 14 8.86 1.49 -8.99
CA LEU A 14 7.98 2.61 -9.29
C LEU A 14 7.86 3.46 -8.04
N ASN A 15 7.88 4.77 -8.22
CA ASN A 15 7.65 5.67 -7.09
C ASN A 15 7.00 6.96 -7.58
N CYS A 16 6.23 7.57 -6.71
CA CYS A 16 5.71 8.90 -6.95
C CYS A 16 5.54 9.62 -5.61
N TRP A 17 5.56 10.94 -5.68
CA TRP A 17 5.26 11.79 -4.54
C TRP A 17 3.85 12.34 -4.72
N VAL A 18 3.05 12.22 -3.68
CA VAL A 18 1.69 12.75 -3.69
C VAL A 18 1.58 13.86 -2.64
N GLU A 19 0.75 14.84 -2.96
CA GLU A 19 0.50 15.94 -2.05
C GLU A 19 -0.86 15.73 -1.40
N VAL A 20 -0.90 15.76 -0.06
CA VAL A 20 -2.10 15.48 0.73
C VAL A 20 -2.16 16.45 1.91
N ASP A 21 -3.33 16.54 2.52
CA ASP A 21 -3.47 17.40 3.69
C ASP A 21 -2.95 16.72 4.96
N GLY A 22 -2.94 17.48 6.07
CA GLY A 22 -2.30 17.04 7.31
C GLY A 22 -3.01 15.91 8.04
N GLN A 23 -4.18 15.48 7.58
CA GLN A 23 -4.93 14.38 8.22
C GLN A 23 -5.19 13.24 7.26
N ALA A 24 -4.49 13.23 6.13
CA ALA A 24 -4.69 12.19 5.14
C ALA A 24 -4.27 10.82 5.66
N THR A 25 -4.95 9.80 5.17
CA THR A 25 -4.64 8.41 5.49
C THR A 25 -3.82 7.77 4.37
N VAL A 26 -3.31 6.57 4.65
CA VAL A 26 -2.65 5.77 3.60
C VAL A 26 -3.59 5.59 2.41
N ALA A 27 -4.88 5.30 2.66
CA ALA A 27 -5.85 5.14 1.59
C ALA A 27 -5.97 6.39 0.71
N ASP A 28 -5.97 7.57 1.32
CA ASP A 28 -6.01 8.83 0.57
C ASP A 28 -4.79 8.98 -0.34
N CYS A 29 -3.61 8.63 0.17
CA CYS A 29 -2.39 8.69 -0.61
C CYS A 29 -2.41 7.70 -1.77
N LEU A 30 -2.93 6.50 -1.55
CA LEU A 30 -3.03 5.49 -2.59
C LEU A 30 -3.99 5.91 -3.70
N LEU A 31 -5.10 6.58 -3.34
CA LEU A 31 -6.02 7.09 -4.35
C LEU A 31 -5.34 8.11 -5.26
N ARG A 32 -4.51 8.96 -4.68
CA ARG A 32 -3.78 9.94 -5.48
C ARG A 32 -2.70 9.30 -6.33
N ALA A 33 -2.01 8.30 -5.78
CA ALA A 33 -0.98 7.58 -6.53
C ALA A 33 -1.58 6.79 -7.69
N ALA A 34 -2.78 6.26 -7.52
CA ALA A 34 -3.42 5.42 -8.53
C ALA A 34 -3.64 6.13 -9.86
N VAL A 35 -3.78 7.46 -9.85
CA VAL A 35 -3.97 8.23 -11.08
C VAL A 35 -2.67 8.80 -11.63
N SER A 36 -1.53 8.54 -10.99
CA SER A 36 -0.24 8.99 -11.49
C SER A 36 0.22 8.13 -12.66
N GLU A 37 1.09 8.68 -13.49
CA GLU A 37 1.63 7.95 -14.63
C GLU A 37 2.35 6.67 -14.19
N GLU A 38 3.03 6.73 -13.07
CA GLU A 38 3.82 5.60 -12.56
C GLU A 38 2.96 4.43 -12.15
N PHE A 39 1.74 4.69 -11.66
CA PHE A 39 0.92 3.64 -11.07
C PHE A 39 -0.39 3.37 -11.82
N VAL A 40 -0.67 4.10 -12.89
CA VAL A 40 -1.96 4.00 -13.58
C VAL A 40 -2.23 2.59 -14.12
N THR A 41 -1.19 1.83 -14.43
CA THR A 41 -1.33 0.47 -14.95
C THR A 41 -1.39 -0.59 -13.86
N LEU A 42 -1.24 -0.22 -12.60
CA LEU A 42 -1.28 -1.15 -11.47
C LEU A 42 -2.62 -1.05 -10.76
N ASP A 43 -3.13 -2.19 -10.34
CA ASP A 43 -4.28 -2.20 -9.43
C ASP A 43 -3.75 -2.15 -8.00
N ILE A 44 -3.60 -0.96 -7.48
CA ILE A 44 -3.01 -0.71 -6.16
C ILE A 44 -3.77 -1.44 -5.06
N ARG A 45 -5.08 -1.67 -5.25
CA ARG A 45 -5.91 -2.33 -4.25
C ARG A 45 -5.53 -3.77 -3.99
N GLN A 46 -4.75 -4.37 -4.89
CA GLN A 46 -4.31 -5.76 -4.71
C GLN A 46 -3.10 -5.91 -3.81
N PHE A 47 -2.48 -4.82 -3.41
CA PHE A 47 -1.24 -4.87 -2.66
C PHE A 47 -1.47 -4.64 -1.17
N ASP A 48 -0.67 -5.31 -0.36
CA ASP A 48 -0.52 -4.95 1.04
C ASP A 48 0.30 -3.66 1.14
N VAL A 49 0.12 -2.93 2.22
CA VAL A 49 0.81 -1.65 2.39
C VAL A 49 1.55 -1.59 3.72
N GLY A 50 2.56 -0.76 3.74
CA GLY A 50 3.30 -0.47 4.95
C GLY A 50 3.95 0.89 4.85
N ILE A 51 4.49 1.37 5.97
CA ILE A 51 5.24 2.62 6.04
C ILE A 51 6.61 2.28 6.58
N PHE A 52 7.64 2.62 5.81
CA PHE A 52 9.03 2.35 6.17
C PHE A 52 9.27 0.90 6.62
N GLY A 53 8.69 -0.04 5.89
CA GLY A 53 8.89 -1.46 6.16
C GLY A 53 7.93 -2.09 7.15
N GLU A 54 7.08 -1.31 7.80
CA GLU A 54 6.10 -1.81 8.75
C GLU A 54 4.72 -1.85 8.12
N ARG A 55 4.11 -3.02 8.11
CA ARG A 55 2.74 -3.17 7.61
C ARG A 55 1.78 -2.32 8.42
N CYS A 56 0.81 -1.73 7.73
CA CYS A 56 -0.17 -0.89 8.38
C CYS A 56 -1.52 -1.02 7.68
N GLU A 57 -2.55 -0.51 8.34
CA GLU A 57 -3.89 -0.48 7.77
C GLU A 57 -4.07 0.75 6.88
N PRO A 58 -4.96 0.69 5.88
CA PRO A 58 -5.20 1.84 5.01
C PRO A 58 -5.72 3.07 5.74
N GLU A 59 -6.31 2.90 6.91
CA GLU A 59 -6.87 3.98 7.70
C GLU A 59 -5.81 4.75 8.50
N ARG A 60 -4.58 4.27 8.50
CA ARG A 60 -3.50 4.93 9.24
C ARG A 60 -3.24 6.33 8.68
N VAL A 61 -3.18 7.31 9.57
CA VAL A 61 -2.86 8.69 9.20
C VAL A 61 -1.37 8.79 8.90
N VAL A 62 -1.04 9.45 7.78
CA VAL A 62 0.35 9.62 7.37
C VAL A 62 0.92 10.91 7.92
N ARG A 63 2.25 11.01 7.90
CA ARG A 63 2.99 12.20 8.27
C ARG A 63 3.77 12.69 7.06
N ASP A 64 4.16 13.96 7.12
CA ASP A 64 4.95 14.55 6.05
C ASP A 64 6.21 13.72 5.81
N LYS A 65 6.46 13.45 4.53
CA LYS A 65 7.63 12.67 4.06
C LYS A 65 7.61 11.20 4.44
N ASP A 66 6.46 10.67 4.85
CA ASP A 66 6.32 9.24 5.01
C ASP A 66 6.52 8.53 3.66
N ARG A 67 6.98 7.28 3.73
CA ARG A 67 7.14 6.45 2.56
C ARG A 67 6.21 5.26 2.67
N ILE A 68 5.16 5.27 1.84
CA ILE A 68 4.24 4.16 1.74
C ILE A 68 4.81 3.14 0.78
N GLU A 69 4.89 1.91 1.21
CA GLU A 69 5.42 0.82 0.40
C GLU A 69 4.31 -0.14 0.05
N LEU A 70 4.24 -0.51 -1.22
CA LEU A 70 3.30 -1.51 -1.69
C LEU A 70 4.01 -2.85 -1.73
N TYR A 71 3.40 -3.85 -1.11
CA TYR A 71 3.96 -5.20 -1.06
C TYR A 71 3.13 -6.13 -1.91
N ARG A 72 3.81 -6.86 -2.78
CA ARG A 72 3.16 -7.82 -3.64
C ARG A 72 2.54 -8.93 -2.80
N PRO A 73 1.25 -9.25 -3.01
CA PRO A 73 0.65 -10.39 -2.29
C PRO A 73 1.35 -11.67 -2.70
N LEU A 74 1.59 -12.54 -1.72
CA LEU A 74 2.26 -13.82 -1.96
C LEU A 74 1.21 -14.87 -2.31
N HIS A 75 0.61 -14.74 -3.48
CA HIS A 75 -0.49 -15.62 -3.91
C HIS A 75 -0.09 -17.08 -4.01
N ASN A 76 1.17 -17.33 -4.31
CA ASN A 76 1.64 -18.69 -4.56
C ASN A 76 2.04 -19.42 -3.30
N ASP A 77 1.96 -18.77 -2.16
CA ASP A 77 2.29 -19.35 -0.87
C ASP A 77 1.00 -19.82 -0.19
N ALA A 78 0.79 -21.13 -0.19
CA ALA A 78 -0.40 -21.71 0.42
C ALA A 78 -0.53 -21.37 1.90
N LYS A 79 0.59 -21.25 2.58
CA LYS A 79 0.60 -20.88 3.99
C LYS A 79 0.10 -19.47 4.21
N THR A 80 0.54 -18.53 3.38
CA THR A 80 0.08 -17.15 3.43
C THR A 80 -1.40 -17.05 3.08
N ALA A 81 -1.84 -17.79 2.07
CA ALA A 81 -3.24 -17.82 1.66
C ALA A 81 -4.14 -18.31 2.79
N ARG A 82 -3.70 -19.35 3.50
CA ARG A 82 -4.44 -19.85 4.66
C ARG A 82 -4.54 -18.84 5.77
N ARG A 83 -3.45 -18.15 6.04
CA ARG A 83 -3.40 -17.12 7.08
C ARG A 83 -4.35 -15.98 6.77
N LEU A 84 -4.39 -15.54 5.53
CA LEU A 84 -5.29 -14.50 5.10
C LEU A 84 -6.74 -14.90 5.22
N ARG A 85 -7.05 -16.15 4.85
CA ARG A 85 -8.41 -16.68 4.98
C ARG A 85 -8.85 -16.74 6.43
N ALA A 86 -8.00 -17.25 7.31
CA ALA A 86 -8.30 -17.32 8.74
C ALA A 86 -8.56 -15.94 9.32
N LYS A 87 -7.76 -14.97 8.90
CA LYS A 87 -7.92 -13.58 9.34
C LYS A 87 -9.24 -13.00 8.87
N GLN A 88 -9.63 -13.27 7.63
CA GLN A 88 -10.91 -12.81 7.09
C GLN A 88 -12.09 -13.44 7.82
N GLN A 89 -12.02 -14.73 8.10
CA GLN A 89 -13.06 -15.41 8.85
C GLN A 89 -13.21 -14.83 10.25
N THR A 90 -12.11 -14.55 10.90
CA THR A 90 -12.13 -13.92 12.21
C THR A 90 -12.78 -12.55 12.16
N ALA A 91 -12.48 -11.78 11.12
CA ALA A 91 -13.05 -10.46 10.93
C ALA A 91 -14.54 -10.50 10.63
N ALA A 92 -15.01 -11.59 9.99
CA ALA A 92 -16.42 -11.75 9.64
C ALA A 92 -17.27 -12.12 10.86
N ASN A 93 -16.68 -12.59 11.91
CA ASN A 93 -17.37 -12.98 13.13
C ASN A 93 -17.48 -11.81 14.08
#